data_214bfb2f8ea60375e9842fdafeffa2d6
#
_entry.id   214bfb2f8ea60375e9842fdafeffa2d6
#
_cell.length_a   1.000
_cell.length_b   1.000
_cell.length_c   1.000
_cell.angle_alpha   90.00
_cell.angle_beta   90.00
_cell.angle_gamma   90.00
#
_symmetry.space_group_name_H-M   'P 1'
#
loop_
_entity.id
_entity.type
_entity.pdbx_description
1 polymer ?
#
loop_
_entity_poly.entity_id
_entity_poly.type
_entity_poly.pdbx_seq_one_letter_code
_entity_poly.pdbx_strand_id
1 'polypeptide(L)'
;MRPGVYVHIPFCEQRCYYCAFTVAVSPEHTYEPYVRRLIREIDLSEFKEEPETIFFGGGTPSIIDAALIERIIHALPGGAAEITIEANPGTITDSKLECYRDIGVNRVSVGVQSFYDEDLKNAGRLHSAADVLRDIESLRKHRFENINVDLIAGLVNQRLEVWKQNLGWIERLRPEHVSIYMLDLEERSAWGKSRADTPGEEVFANFYCEAAERLGKAGYIHYEISNWAIPGFECRHNLKYWTAAPYRGFGVSAHSFSQTRRFWNTASLMEYNEMLDSEKLPVSGDEELTREMRLEEAFLLGLRRTCGFDVWHVAQELDFRYPSEWFDRVCELEDDGWIQFDGKFLRLTPAGWLLANSVTEELLWPTLLSTSEATP
;
A
#
# COMPACT_ATOMS: atom_id res chain seq x y z
N MET A 1 9.79 -12.42 13.43
CA MET A 1 8.46 -12.34 12.74
C MET A 1 8.56 -13.07 11.42
N ARG A 2 7.51 -13.80 11.00
CA ARG A 2 7.48 -14.39 9.66
C ARG A 2 7.39 -13.28 8.61
N PRO A 3 8.07 -13.39 7.44
CA PRO A 3 8.07 -12.36 6.42
C PRO A 3 6.71 -12.22 5.71
N GLY A 4 6.49 -11.09 5.06
CA GLY A 4 5.50 -10.95 4.00
C GLY A 4 6.08 -11.32 2.65
N VAL A 5 5.23 -11.76 1.71
CA VAL A 5 5.61 -11.91 0.31
C VAL A 5 4.75 -10.95 -0.53
N TYR A 6 5.39 -10.10 -1.32
CA TYR A 6 4.77 -9.27 -2.34
C TYR A 6 5.06 -9.83 -3.72
N VAL A 7 4.05 -10.00 -4.53
CA VAL A 7 4.18 -10.49 -5.91
C VAL A 7 3.67 -9.42 -6.87
N HIS A 8 4.57 -8.90 -7.69
CA HIS A 8 4.25 -7.87 -8.67
C HIS A 8 3.78 -8.47 -9.98
N ILE A 9 2.53 -8.20 -10.37
CA ILE A 9 1.97 -8.54 -11.67
C ILE A 9 1.79 -7.23 -12.45
N PRO A 10 2.63 -6.93 -13.45
CA PRO A 10 2.69 -5.58 -14.05
C PRO A 10 1.58 -5.28 -15.06
N PHE A 11 0.74 -6.26 -15.40
CA PHE A 11 -0.17 -6.14 -16.53
C PHE A 11 -1.42 -5.32 -16.21
N CYS A 12 -1.80 -4.45 -17.16
CA CYS A 12 -3.06 -3.70 -17.17
C CYS A 12 -3.65 -3.69 -18.57
N GLU A 13 -4.97 -3.58 -18.68
CA GLU A 13 -5.65 -3.34 -19.96
C GLU A 13 -5.35 -1.93 -20.48
N GLN A 14 -5.28 -0.95 -19.58
CA GLN A 14 -4.99 0.44 -19.85
C GLN A 14 -4.23 1.05 -18.67
N ARG A 15 -3.37 2.04 -18.95
CA ARG A 15 -2.73 2.83 -17.91
C ARG A 15 -3.60 4.01 -17.54
N CYS A 16 -4.04 4.08 -16.28
CA CYS A 16 -4.80 5.20 -15.75
C CYS A 16 -3.97 6.48 -15.72
N TYR A 17 -4.59 7.66 -15.85
CA TYR A 17 -3.87 8.92 -16.00
C TYR A 17 -3.11 9.37 -14.76
N TYR A 18 -3.54 8.94 -13.58
CA TYR A 18 -2.86 9.20 -12.30
C TYR A 18 -1.75 8.20 -11.96
N CYS A 19 -1.71 7.04 -12.65
CA CYS A 19 -0.88 5.92 -12.24
C CYS A 19 0.61 6.13 -12.56
N ALA A 20 1.45 6.05 -11.52
CA ALA A 20 2.90 6.09 -11.60
C ALA A 20 3.58 4.72 -11.39
N PHE A 21 2.82 3.66 -11.11
CA PHE A 21 3.36 2.34 -10.89
C PHE A 21 4.03 1.75 -12.14
N THR A 22 4.91 0.77 -11.92
CA THR A 22 5.52 -0.01 -12.99
C THR A 22 4.46 -0.95 -13.57
N VAL A 23 3.84 -0.56 -14.67
CA VAL A 23 2.79 -1.31 -15.35
C VAL A 23 3.09 -1.47 -16.84
N ALA A 24 2.58 -2.55 -17.43
CA ALA A 24 2.71 -2.88 -18.84
C ALA A 24 1.32 -3.15 -19.44
N VAL A 25 0.97 -2.40 -20.49
CA VAL A 25 -0.16 -2.74 -21.35
C VAL A 25 0.38 -3.69 -22.42
N SER A 26 0.11 -4.96 -22.25
CA SER A 26 0.70 -6.04 -23.07
C SER A 26 -0.34 -7.06 -23.50
N PRO A 27 -0.15 -7.71 -24.65
CA PRO A 27 -1.04 -8.77 -25.09
C PRO A 27 -1.07 -9.97 -24.14
N GLU A 28 -2.19 -10.64 -23.99
CA GLU A 28 -2.42 -11.77 -23.08
C GLU A 28 -1.39 -12.89 -23.22
N HIS A 29 -0.93 -13.19 -24.45
CA HIS A 29 0.09 -14.22 -24.68
C HIS A 29 1.43 -13.97 -23.97
N THR A 30 1.65 -12.77 -23.41
CA THR A 30 2.86 -12.42 -22.65
C THR A 30 2.75 -12.77 -21.17
N TYR A 31 1.56 -13.06 -20.64
CA TYR A 31 1.32 -13.28 -19.21
C TYR A 31 1.94 -14.57 -18.71
N GLU A 32 1.68 -15.68 -19.41
CA GLU A 32 2.26 -16.98 -19.04
C GLU A 32 3.80 -17.02 -19.11
N PRO A 33 4.47 -16.49 -20.15
CA PRO A 33 5.92 -16.33 -20.15
C PRO A 33 6.49 -15.52 -19.00
N TYR A 34 5.80 -14.46 -18.57
CA TYR A 34 6.20 -13.67 -17.40
C TYR A 34 6.07 -14.49 -16.11
N VAL A 35 4.93 -15.15 -15.89
CA VAL A 35 4.70 -15.97 -14.70
C VAL A 35 5.71 -17.10 -14.59
N ARG A 36 6.09 -17.75 -15.70
CA ARG A 36 7.15 -18.76 -15.72
C ARG A 36 8.49 -18.20 -15.24
N ARG A 37 8.86 -16.99 -15.65
CA ARG A 37 10.07 -16.31 -15.18
C ARG A 37 9.98 -15.90 -13.71
N LEU A 38 8.82 -15.41 -13.28
CA LEU A 38 8.58 -15.09 -11.87
C LEU A 38 8.73 -16.34 -10.98
N ILE A 39 8.21 -17.48 -11.39
CA ILE A 39 8.44 -18.76 -10.69
C ILE A 39 9.93 -19.12 -10.70
N ARG A 40 10.63 -18.88 -11.82
CA ARG A 40 12.09 -19.09 -11.86
C ARG A 40 12.84 -18.16 -10.91
N GLU A 41 12.40 -16.89 -10.74
CA GLU A 41 12.94 -15.99 -9.72
C GLU A 41 12.77 -16.55 -8.31
N ILE A 42 11.57 -17.04 -7.99
CA ILE A 42 11.29 -17.68 -6.69
C ILE A 42 12.26 -18.83 -6.45
N ASP A 43 12.43 -19.72 -7.41
CA ASP A 43 13.34 -20.87 -7.33
C ASP A 43 14.80 -20.42 -7.12
N LEU A 44 15.29 -19.48 -7.94
CA LEU A 44 16.66 -18.97 -7.87
C LEU A 44 16.95 -18.21 -6.57
N SER A 45 15.93 -17.61 -5.95
CA SER A 45 16.08 -16.86 -4.71
C SER A 45 16.32 -17.75 -3.49
N GLU A 46 16.06 -19.05 -3.60
CA GLU A 46 16.11 -20.02 -2.50
C GLU A 46 15.26 -19.60 -1.27
N PHE A 47 14.20 -18.81 -1.50
CA PHE A 47 13.31 -18.39 -0.43
C PHE A 47 12.57 -19.59 0.16
N LYS A 48 12.82 -19.90 1.45
CA LYS A 48 12.27 -21.07 2.15
C LYS A 48 11.44 -20.73 3.39
N GLU A 49 11.40 -19.45 3.76
CA GLU A 49 10.66 -19.00 4.94
C GLU A 49 9.15 -19.06 4.68
N GLU A 50 8.40 -19.62 5.63
CA GLU A 50 6.94 -19.57 5.58
C GLU A 50 6.44 -18.12 5.69
N PRO A 51 5.78 -17.56 4.67
CA PRO A 51 5.27 -16.21 4.75
C PRO A 51 4.07 -16.13 5.70
N GLU A 52 3.93 -15.00 6.39
CA GLU A 52 2.70 -14.71 7.13
C GLU A 52 1.61 -14.20 6.19
N THR A 53 2.01 -13.44 5.16
CA THR A 53 1.12 -12.84 4.19
C THR A 53 1.67 -13.00 2.78
N ILE A 54 0.78 -13.17 1.79
CA ILE A 54 1.09 -13.07 0.37
C ILE A 54 0.19 -12.01 -0.24
N PHE A 55 0.77 -11.05 -0.95
CA PHE A 55 0.03 -9.95 -1.58
C PHE A 55 0.37 -9.88 -3.07
N PHE A 56 -0.63 -10.11 -3.91
CA PHE A 56 -0.54 -9.92 -5.36
C PHE A 56 -0.99 -8.51 -5.70
N GLY A 57 -0.04 -7.68 -6.16
CA GLY A 57 -0.30 -6.29 -6.50
C GLY A 57 0.42 -5.85 -7.78
N GLY A 58 0.39 -4.54 -8.03
CA GLY A 58 1.16 -3.89 -9.09
C GLY A 58 0.33 -3.23 -10.17
N GLY A 59 0.08 -3.91 -11.28
CA GLY A 59 -0.83 -3.45 -12.33
C GLY A 59 -2.27 -3.85 -12.01
N THR A 60 -2.66 -5.01 -12.46
CA THR A 60 -3.98 -5.62 -12.21
C THR A 60 -3.80 -7.13 -12.12
N PRO A 61 -3.47 -7.69 -10.96
CA PRO A 61 -3.25 -9.13 -10.82
C PRO A 61 -4.42 -9.99 -11.29
N SER A 62 -5.65 -9.50 -11.14
CA SER A 62 -6.85 -10.20 -11.59
C SER A 62 -7.04 -10.24 -13.11
N ILE A 63 -6.19 -9.58 -13.91
CA ILE A 63 -6.30 -9.63 -15.38
C ILE A 63 -5.82 -10.99 -15.92
N ILE A 64 -4.81 -11.58 -15.29
CA ILE A 64 -4.26 -12.87 -15.72
C ILE A 64 -5.19 -14.03 -15.33
N ASP A 65 -4.98 -15.18 -15.95
CA ASP A 65 -5.73 -16.40 -15.63
C ASP A 65 -5.48 -16.81 -14.16
N ALA A 66 -6.52 -17.21 -13.44
CA ALA A 66 -6.42 -17.66 -12.06
C ALA A 66 -5.49 -18.88 -11.89
N ALA A 67 -5.39 -19.76 -12.90
CA ALA A 67 -4.44 -20.85 -12.90
C ALA A 67 -2.97 -20.38 -12.89
N LEU A 68 -2.67 -19.18 -13.39
CA LEU A 68 -1.33 -18.61 -13.29
C LEU A 68 -1.03 -18.11 -11.87
N ILE A 69 -2.04 -17.53 -11.18
CA ILE A 69 -1.93 -17.17 -9.76
C ILE A 69 -1.72 -18.43 -8.91
N GLU A 70 -2.46 -19.51 -9.18
CA GLU A 70 -2.30 -20.81 -8.53
C GLU A 70 -0.86 -21.33 -8.64
N ARG A 71 -0.28 -21.31 -9.83
CA ARG A 71 1.10 -21.74 -10.07
C ARG A 71 2.11 -20.93 -9.25
N ILE A 72 1.91 -19.62 -9.10
CA ILE A 72 2.78 -18.78 -8.29
C ILE A 72 2.65 -19.13 -6.79
N ILE A 73 1.42 -19.32 -6.30
CA ILE A 73 1.18 -19.69 -4.90
C ILE A 73 1.85 -21.04 -4.60
N HIS A 74 1.74 -22.03 -5.50
CA HIS A 74 2.37 -23.33 -5.32
C HIS A 74 3.91 -23.31 -5.39
N ALA A 75 4.51 -22.28 -6.00
CA ALA A 75 5.96 -22.08 -6.01
C ALA A 75 6.49 -21.44 -4.71
N LEU A 76 5.62 -20.83 -3.91
CA LEU A 76 5.96 -20.22 -2.63
C LEU A 76 5.80 -21.22 -1.47
N PRO A 77 6.55 -21.08 -0.37
CA PRO A 77 6.28 -21.83 0.84
C PRO A 77 4.85 -21.56 1.35
N GLY A 78 4.16 -22.61 1.78
CA GLY A 78 2.80 -22.51 2.32
C GLY A 78 2.72 -21.82 3.69
N GLY A 79 1.50 -21.71 4.24
CA GLY A 79 1.28 -21.29 5.62
C GLY A 79 0.92 -19.80 5.79
N ALA A 80 0.68 -19.05 4.71
CA ALA A 80 0.21 -17.68 4.79
C ALA A 80 -1.19 -17.61 5.43
N ALA A 81 -1.34 -16.71 6.41
CA ALA A 81 -2.62 -16.45 7.06
C ALA A 81 -3.50 -15.46 6.29
N GLU A 82 -2.89 -14.61 5.49
CA GLU A 82 -3.56 -13.66 4.59
C GLU A 82 -2.99 -13.80 3.18
N ILE A 83 -3.83 -14.08 2.20
CA ILE A 83 -3.49 -14.05 0.78
C ILE A 83 -4.40 -13.04 0.10
N THR A 84 -3.82 -11.91 -0.30
CA THR A 84 -4.53 -10.81 -0.94
C THR A 84 -4.29 -10.80 -2.44
N ILE A 85 -5.34 -10.50 -3.22
CA ILE A 85 -5.22 -10.19 -4.65
C ILE A 85 -5.87 -8.83 -4.94
N GLU A 86 -5.16 -7.96 -5.68
CA GLU A 86 -5.73 -6.75 -6.24
C GLU A 86 -6.53 -7.07 -7.50
N ALA A 87 -7.69 -6.45 -7.62
CA ALA A 87 -8.59 -6.63 -8.73
C ALA A 87 -9.16 -5.30 -9.23
N ASN A 88 -9.23 -5.14 -10.55
CA ASN A 88 -10.02 -4.06 -11.14
C ASN A 88 -11.44 -4.55 -11.44
N PRO A 89 -12.47 -3.70 -11.21
CA PRO A 89 -13.83 -4.04 -11.62
C PRO A 89 -13.90 -4.41 -13.10
N GLY A 90 -14.68 -5.46 -13.40
CA GLY A 90 -14.80 -6.03 -14.75
C GLY A 90 -13.79 -7.15 -15.05
N THR A 91 -12.74 -7.34 -14.24
CA THR A 91 -11.77 -8.44 -14.43
C THR A 91 -12.09 -9.67 -13.58
N ILE A 92 -13.08 -9.58 -12.71
CA ILE A 92 -13.54 -10.64 -11.80
C ILE A 92 -14.62 -11.47 -12.51
N THR A 93 -14.42 -12.80 -12.54
CA THR A 93 -15.41 -13.76 -13.07
C THR A 93 -15.70 -14.83 -12.02
N ASP A 94 -16.88 -15.45 -12.08
CA ASP A 94 -17.27 -16.52 -11.16
C ASP A 94 -16.21 -17.65 -11.13
N SER A 95 -15.69 -18.06 -12.28
CA SER A 95 -14.64 -19.10 -12.38
C SER A 95 -13.32 -18.69 -11.73
N LYS A 96 -12.92 -17.41 -11.85
CA LYS A 96 -11.72 -16.91 -11.15
C LYS A 96 -11.93 -16.92 -9.63
N LEU A 97 -13.12 -16.50 -9.17
CA LEU A 97 -13.42 -16.45 -7.74
C LEU A 97 -13.45 -17.86 -7.12
N GLU A 98 -13.98 -18.86 -7.82
CA GLU A 98 -13.91 -20.26 -7.40
C GLU A 98 -12.44 -20.70 -7.24
N CYS A 99 -11.60 -20.49 -8.27
CA CYS A 99 -10.19 -20.81 -8.22
C CYS A 99 -9.47 -20.07 -7.09
N TYR A 100 -9.68 -18.75 -6.93
CA TYR A 100 -9.05 -17.96 -5.87
C TYR A 100 -9.36 -18.51 -4.48
N ARG A 101 -10.59 -18.93 -4.24
CA ARG A 101 -10.95 -19.57 -2.96
C ARG A 101 -10.23 -20.89 -2.75
N ASP A 102 -10.19 -21.75 -3.78
CA ASP A 102 -9.59 -23.07 -3.71
C ASP A 102 -8.09 -23.00 -3.41
N ILE A 103 -7.41 -21.98 -3.94
CA ILE A 103 -5.97 -21.75 -3.69
C ILE A 103 -5.68 -20.93 -2.43
N GLY A 104 -6.73 -20.59 -1.64
CA GLY A 104 -6.58 -19.96 -0.33
C GLY A 104 -6.55 -18.42 -0.33
N VAL A 105 -6.84 -17.74 -1.46
CA VAL A 105 -7.06 -16.29 -1.45
C VAL A 105 -8.23 -15.97 -0.53
N ASN A 106 -7.98 -15.16 0.50
CA ASN A 106 -8.96 -14.85 1.52
C ASN A 106 -9.23 -13.34 1.67
N ARG A 107 -8.51 -12.48 0.91
CA ARG A 107 -8.74 -11.03 0.84
C ARG A 107 -8.68 -10.57 -0.62
N VAL A 108 -9.64 -9.74 -1.04
CA VAL A 108 -9.67 -9.13 -2.37
C VAL A 108 -9.70 -7.61 -2.23
N SER A 109 -8.74 -6.92 -2.87
CA SER A 109 -8.68 -5.46 -2.93
C SER A 109 -9.24 -4.99 -4.27
N VAL A 110 -10.35 -4.27 -4.26
CA VAL A 110 -11.05 -3.83 -5.47
C VAL A 110 -10.72 -2.37 -5.75
N GLY A 111 -10.02 -2.11 -6.86
CA GLY A 111 -9.62 -0.77 -7.31
C GLY A 111 -10.80 0.03 -7.88
N VAL A 112 -11.70 0.48 -7.03
CA VAL A 112 -12.91 1.21 -7.40
C VAL A 112 -12.62 2.63 -7.83
N GLN A 113 -11.83 3.36 -7.06
CA GLN A 113 -11.40 4.74 -7.19
C GLN A 113 -12.52 5.78 -7.02
N SER A 114 -13.67 5.61 -7.65
CA SER A 114 -14.89 6.40 -7.49
C SER A 114 -16.12 5.58 -7.86
N PHE A 115 -17.29 5.90 -7.29
CA PHE A 115 -18.61 5.41 -7.72
C PHE A 115 -19.32 6.39 -8.65
N TYR A 116 -18.58 7.33 -9.24
CA TYR A 116 -19.10 8.31 -10.17
C TYR A 116 -18.43 8.14 -11.54
N ASP A 117 -19.22 7.78 -12.55
CA ASP A 117 -18.70 7.38 -13.86
C ASP A 117 -17.91 8.49 -14.57
N GLU A 118 -18.22 9.76 -14.32
CA GLU A 118 -17.46 10.88 -14.88
C GLU A 118 -16.06 10.97 -14.28
N ASP A 119 -15.92 10.79 -12.95
CA ASP A 119 -14.61 10.69 -12.29
C ASP A 119 -13.78 9.55 -12.87
N LEU A 120 -14.40 8.36 -13.01
CA LEU A 120 -13.76 7.17 -13.55
C LEU A 120 -13.26 7.41 -14.99
N LYS A 121 -14.11 7.96 -15.85
CA LYS A 121 -13.76 8.30 -17.23
C LYS A 121 -12.62 9.32 -17.30
N ASN A 122 -12.68 10.37 -16.45
CA ASN A 122 -11.65 11.40 -16.40
C ASN A 122 -10.30 10.85 -15.90
N ALA A 123 -10.34 9.85 -15.01
CA ALA A 123 -9.16 9.17 -14.49
C ALA A 123 -8.58 8.11 -15.45
N GLY A 124 -9.24 7.86 -16.60
CA GLY A 124 -8.83 6.83 -17.55
C GLY A 124 -9.15 5.41 -17.05
N ARG A 125 -10.27 5.23 -16.31
CA ARG A 125 -10.76 3.91 -15.90
C ARG A 125 -11.70 3.36 -16.98
N LEU A 126 -11.65 2.04 -17.17
CA LEU A 126 -12.49 1.35 -18.17
C LEU A 126 -13.82 0.86 -17.61
N HIS A 127 -13.89 0.66 -16.30
CA HIS A 127 -15.10 0.19 -15.61
C HIS A 127 -16.04 1.34 -15.23
N SER A 128 -17.29 0.99 -14.97
CA SER A 128 -18.35 1.86 -14.44
C SER A 128 -18.66 1.53 -12.98
N ALA A 129 -19.42 2.40 -12.32
CA ALA A 129 -19.97 2.14 -10.98
C ALA A 129 -20.84 0.87 -10.96
N ALA A 130 -21.57 0.58 -12.06
CA ALA A 130 -22.37 -0.64 -12.18
C ALA A 130 -21.50 -1.91 -12.18
N ASP A 131 -20.32 -1.86 -12.80
CA ASP A 131 -19.38 -2.99 -12.78
C ASP A 131 -18.86 -3.24 -11.35
N VAL A 132 -18.56 -2.17 -10.59
CA VAL A 132 -18.15 -2.27 -9.17
C VAL A 132 -19.22 -3.00 -8.35
N LEU A 133 -20.50 -2.59 -8.48
CA LEU A 133 -21.59 -3.16 -7.70
C LEU A 133 -21.76 -4.64 -8.01
N ARG A 134 -21.73 -5.01 -9.30
CA ARG A 134 -21.81 -6.39 -9.75
C ARG A 134 -20.67 -7.25 -9.19
N ASP A 135 -19.44 -6.74 -9.22
CA ASP A 135 -18.28 -7.50 -8.78
C ASP A 135 -18.26 -7.68 -7.26
N ILE A 136 -18.67 -6.67 -6.49
CA ILE A 136 -18.83 -6.81 -5.03
C ILE A 136 -19.93 -7.83 -4.69
N GLU A 137 -21.05 -7.83 -5.41
CA GLU A 137 -22.11 -8.83 -5.25
C GLU A 137 -21.60 -10.25 -5.58
N SER A 138 -20.81 -10.39 -6.66
CA SER A 138 -20.19 -11.67 -7.03
C SER A 138 -19.19 -12.15 -5.97
N LEU A 139 -18.35 -11.27 -5.41
CA LEU A 139 -17.46 -11.59 -4.31
C LEU A 139 -18.23 -12.10 -3.09
N ARG A 140 -19.32 -11.45 -2.70
CA ARG A 140 -20.19 -11.89 -1.59
C ARG A 140 -20.85 -13.24 -1.87
N LYS A 141 -21.37 -13.45 -3.07
CA LYS A 141 -21.95 -14.72 -3.53
C LYS A 141 -20.93 -15.86 -3.39
N HIS A 142 -19.65 -15.60 -3.70
CA HIS A 142 -18.56 -16.57 -3.58
C HIS A 142 -17.94 -16.57 -2.16
N ARG A 143 -18.61 -15.95 -1.15
CA ARG A 143 -18.24 -15.97 0.26
C ARG A 143 -16.86 -15.37 0.56
N PHE A 144 -16.45 -14.34 -0.17
CA PHE A 144 -15.34 -13.49 0.27
C PHE A 144 -15.84 -12.57 1.38
N GLU A 145 -15.26 -12.72 2.57
CA GLU A 145 -15.63 -11.99 3.79
C GLU A 145 -14.60 -10.90 4.16
N ASN A 146 -13.56 -10.74 3.37
CA ASN A 146 -12.56 -9.70 3.53
C ASN A 146 -12.37 -8.98 2.18
N ILE A 147 -13.21 -7.99 1.96
CA ILE A 147 -13.21 -7.17 0.75
C ILE A 147 -12.69 -5.78 1.11
N ASN A 148 -11.66 -5.34 0.40
CA ASN A 148 -11.23 -3.96 0.43
C ASN A 148 -11.75 -3.20 -0.78
N VAL A 149 -12.15 -1.95 -0.56
CA VAL A 149 -12.48 -0.97 -1.60
C VAL A 149 -11.45 0.14 -1.58
N ASP A 150 -10.74 0.31 -2.70
CA ASP A 150 -9.81 1.42 -2.88
C ASP A 150 -10.54 2.62 -3.50
N LEU A 151 -10.42 3.78 -2.87
CA LEU A 151 -10.92 5.06 -3.36
C LEU A 151 -9.78 6.07 -3.50
N ILE A 152 -9.92 6.99 -4.45
CA ILE A 152 -9.04 8.15 -4.57
C ILE A 152 -9.85 9.40 -4.25
N ALA A 153 -9.41 10.13 -3.22
CA ALA A 153 -9.95 11.44 -2.86
C ALA A 153 -9.17 12.53 -3.60
N GLY A 154 -9.90 13.51 -4.16
CA GLY A 154 -9.30 14.63 -4.87
C GLY A 154 -8.93 14.33 -6.32
N LEU A 155 -9.62 13.39 -6.98
CA LEU A 155 -9.50 13.21 -8.43
C LEU A 155 -9.72 14.55 -9.15
N VAL A 156 -9.06 14.73 -10.30
CA VAL A 156 -9.17 15.97 -11.09
C VAL A 156 -10.63 16.32 -11.35
N ASN A 157 -11.02 17.54 -10.96
CA ASN A 157 -12.39 18.05 -10.98
C ASN A 157 -13.40 17.35 -10.03
N GLN A 158 -12.96 16.52 -9.11
CA GLN A 158 -13.84 15.87 -8.14
C GLN A 158 -14.42 16.91 -7.16
N ARG A 159 -15.75 16.92 -7.02
CA ARG A 159 -16.46 17.81 -6.11
C ARG A 159 -16.72 17.13 -4.77
N LEU A 160 -16.84 17.92 -3.70
CA LEU A 160 -17.10 17.41 -2.36
C LEU A 160 -18.43 16.63 -2.28
N GLU A 161 -19.45 17.03 -3.03
CA GLU A 161 -20.74 16.32 -3.08
C GLU A 161 -20.59 14.93 -3.68
N VAL A 162 -19.73 14.77 -4.72
CA VAL A 162 -19.43 13.47 -5.33
C VAL A 162 -18.62 12.62 -4.36
N TRP A 163 -17.66 13.22 -3.65
CA TRP A 163 -16.91 12.53 -2.60
C TRP A 163 -17.84 12.00 -1.50
N LYS A 164 -18.78 12.81 -1.03
CA LYS A 164 -19.79 12.37 -0.06
C LYS A 164 -20.68 11.24 -0.57
N GLN A 165 -20.98 11.21 -1.87
CA GLN A 165 -21.70 10.08 -2.49
C GLN A 165 -20.84 8.81 -2.50
N ASN A 166 -19.54 8.91 -2.79
CA ASN A 166 -18.61 7.78 -2.72
C ASN A 166 -18.59 7.17 -1.31
N LEU A 167 -18.48 7.99 -0.27
CA LEU A 167 -18.56 7.53 1.12
C LEU A 167 -19.93 6.90 1.45
N GLY A 168 -21.02 7.46 0.90
CA GLY A 168 -22.37 6.88 1.02
C GLY A 168 -22.50 5.48 0.41
N TRP A 169 -21.73 5.19 -0.63
CA TRP A 169 -21.66 3.83 -1.18
C TRP A 169 -20.90 2.88 -0.24
N ILE A 170 -19.81 3.32 0.38
CA ILE A 170 -19.09 2.53 1.41
C ILE A 170 -20.03 2.17 2.55
N GLU A 171 -20.81 3.12 3.06
CA GLU A 171 -21.79 2.89 4.14
C GLU A 171 -22.86 1.86 3.76
N ARG A 172 -23.27 1.79 2.49
CA ARG A 172 -24.26 0.83 1.98
C ARG A 172 -23.67 -0.54 1.72
N LEU A 173 -22.51 -0.61 1.07
CA LEU A 173 -21.86 -1.87 0.67
C LEU A 173 -21.18 -2.55 1.85
N ARG A 174 -20.78 -1.77 2.87
CA ARG A 174 -20.10 -2.23 4.09
C ARG A 174 -18.97 -3.22 3.79
N PRO A 175 -17.97 -2.85 2.95
CA PRO A 175 -16.79 -3.68 2.84
C PRO A 175 -16.08 -3.76 4.20
N GLU A 176 -15.32 -4.80 4.46
CA GLU A 176 -14.59 -4.97 5.71
C GLU A 176 -13.42 -4.01 5.84
N HIS A 177 -12.93 -3.51 4.70
CA HIS A 177 -11.78 -2.63 4.64
C HIS A 177 -11.98 -1.54 3.57
N VAL A 178 -11.44 -0.36 3.82
CA VAL A 178 -11.48 0.78 2.88
C VAL A 178 -10.11 1.43 2.85
N SER A 179 -9.55 1.55 1.64
CA SER A 179 -8.36 2.36 1.40
C SER A 179 -8.78 3.68 0.76
N ILE A 180 -8.32 4.79 1.30
CA ILE A 180 -8.55 6.13 0.74
C ILE A 180 -7.19 6.78 0.50
N TYR A 181 -6.85 6.92 -0.76
CA TYR A 181 -5.63 7.60 -1.17
C TYR A 181 -5.95 9.04 -1.56
N MET A 182 -5.23 9.99 -0.98
CA MET A 182 -5.24 11.35 -1.47
C MET A 182 -4.49 11.38 -2.81
N LEU A 183 -5.08 12.01 -3.83
CA LEU A 183 -4.43 12.09 -5.14
C LEU A 183 -3.09 12.82 -5.02
N ASP A 184 -2.02 12.12 -5.36
CA ASP A 184 -0.69 12.69 -5.55
C ASP A 184 -0.29 12.58 -7.03
N LEU A 185 0.18 13.68 -7.61
CA LEU A 185 0.55 13.77 -9.01
C LEU A 185 2.05 13.53 -9.22
N GLU A 186 2.43 12.28 -9.25
CA GLU A 186 3.81 11.94 -9.60
C GLU A 186 4.15 12.30 -11.06
N GLU A 187 5.33 12.86 -11.29
CA GLU A 187 5.82 13.28 -12.62
C GLU A 187 5.80 12.17 -13.68
N ARG A 188 5.86 10.90 -13.25
CA ARG A 188 5.80 9.74 -14.15
C ARG A 188 4.38 9.43 -14.65
N SER A 189 3.35 9.94 -14.00
CA SER A 189 1.96 9.79 -14.43
C SER A 189 1.60 10.72 -15.60
N ALA A 190 0.51 10.43 -16.30
CA ALA A 190 0.02 11.31 -17.38
C ALA A 190 -0.44 12.66 -16.82
N TRP A 191 -1.16 12.65 -15.70
CA TRP A 191 -1.63 13.86 -15.02
C TRP A 191 -0.47 14.68 -14.44
N GLY A 192 0.56 14.03 -13.87
CA GLY A 192 1.76 14.73 -13.40
C GLY A 192 2.50 15.43 -14.53
N LYS A 193 2.71 14.75 -15.67
CA LYS A 193 3.33 15.34 -16.87
C LYS A 193 2.54 16.52 -17.43
N SER A 194 1.22 16.46 -17.43
CA SER A 194 0.35 17.54 -17.89
C SER A 194 0.14 18.63 -16.84
N ARG A 195 0.64 18.45 -15.62
CA ARG A 195 0.38 19.32 -14.46
C ARG A 195 -1.12 19.57 -14.31
N ALA A 196 -1.88 18.47 -14.28
CA ALA A 196 -3.32 18.55 -14.13
C ALA A 196 -3.69 19.34 -12.87
N ASP A 197 -4.77 20.09 -12.95
CA ASP A 197 -5.24 20.93 -11.84
C ASP A 197 -5.82 20.01 -10.74
N THR A 198 -5.21 20.05 -9.56
CA THR A 198 -5.66 19.33 -8.37
C THR A 198 -6.36 20.26 -7.39
N PRO A 199 -7.24 19.73 -6.56
CA PRO A 199 -7.80 20.51 -5.46
C PRO A 199 -6.69 21.10 -4.58
N GLY A 200 -6.91 22.29 -4.02
CA GLY A 200 -6.00 22.88 -3.05
C GLY A 200 -5.98 22.11 -1.73
N GLU A 201 -4.97 22.36 -0.90
CA GLU A 201 -4.74 21.65 0.38
C GLU A 201 -5.96 21.68 1.32
N GLU A 202 -6.68 22.80 1.39
CA GLU A 202 -7.89 22.91 2.19
C GLU A 202 -8.99 21.94 1.72
N VAL A 203 -9.13 21.75 0.41
CA VAL A 203 -10.11 20.81 -0.15
C VAL A 203 -9.70 19.38 0.13
N PHE A 204 -8.42 19.07 0.03
CA PHE A 204 -7.88 17.76 0.42
C PHE A 204 -8.12 17.47 1.90
N ALA A 205 -7.83 18.43 2.79
CA ALA A 205 -8.10 18.31 4.22
C ALA A 205 -9.58 18.03 4.49
N ASN A 206 -10.48 18.75 3.80
CA ASN A 206 -11.92 18.53 3.93
C ASN A 206 -12.35 17.14 3.46
N PHE A 207 -11.78 16.62 2.36
CA PHE A 207 -12.07 15.25 1.89
C PHE A 207 -11.63 14.20 2.91
N TYR A 208 -10.44 14.38 3.48
CA TYR A 208 -9.90 13.47 4.48
C TYR A 208 -10.72 13.49 5.78
N CYS A 209 -11.03 14.68 6.30
CA CYS A 209 -11.83 14.82 7.52
C CYS A 209 -13.24 14.24 7.35
N GLU A 210 -13.91 14.49 6.22
CA GLU A 210 -15.23 13.91 5.91
C GLU A 210 -15.17 12.38 5.90
N ALA A 211 -14.12 11.79 5.31
CA ALA A 211 -13.92 10.35 5.29
C ALA A 211 -13.71 9.79 6.71
N ALA A 212 -12.81 10.39 7.48
CA ALA A 212 -12.49 9.95 8.84
C ALA A 212 -13.73 10.00 9.75
N GLU A 213 -14.52 11.09 9.67
CA GLU A 213 -15.74 11.26 10.46
C GLU A 213 -16.80 10.21 10.09
N ARG A 214 -17.08 10.05 8.79
CA ARG A 214 -18.16 9.16 8.33
C ARG A 214 -17.82 7.69 8.54
N LEU A 215 -16.59 7.27 8.20
CA LEU A 215 -16.15 5.89 8.41
C LEU A 215 -16.09 5.56 9.90
N GLY A 216 -15.63 6.49 10.75
CA GLY A 216 -15.67 6.31 12.21
C GLY A 216 -17.10 6.11 12.73
N LYS A 217 -18.07 6.91 12.27
CA LYS A 217 -19.51 6.73 12.62
C LYS A 217 -20.09 5.41 12.09
N ALA A 218 -19.58 4.93 10.96
CA ALA A 218 -19.98 3.64 10.39
C ALA A 218 -19.32 2.43 11.08
N GLY A 219 -18.44 2.65 12.09
CA GLY A 219 -17.81 1.62 12.90
C GLY A 219 -16.46 1.11 12.37
N TYR A 220 -15.87 1.80 11.40
CA TYR A 220 -14.51 1.51 10.96
C TYR A 220 -13.49 2.13 11.91
N ILE A 221 -12.42 1.41 12.15
CA ILE A 221 -11.23 1.93 12.84
C ILE A 221 -10.26 2.45 11.78
N HIS A 222 -9.86 3.71 11.90
CA HIS A 222 -8.74 4.27 11.18
C HIS A 222 -7.46 3.73 11.81
N TYR A 223 -6.75 2.80 11.18
CA TYR A 223 -5.62 2.12 11.80
C TYR A 223 -4.25 2.59 11.26
N GLU A 224 -4.22 3.18 10.06
CA GLU A 224 -3.06 3.87 9.50
C GLU A 224 -3.50 4.91 8.45
N ILE A 225 -2.58 5.73 7.97
CA ILE A 225 -2.83 7.00 7.25
C ILE A 225 -3.88 6.92 6.13
N SER A 226 -3.93 5.82 5.39
CA SER A 226 -4.80 5.66 4.21
C SER A 226 -5.88 4.60 4.40
N ASN A 227 -5.90 3.86 5.51
CA ASN A 227 -6.72 2.67 5.63
C ASN A 227 -7.61 2.65 6.86
N TRP A 228 -8.85 2.25 6.62
CA TRP A 228 -9.90 2.01 7.63
C TRP A 228 -10.39 0.57 7.53
N ALA A 229 -10.65 -0.06 8.67
CA ALA A 229 -11.14 -1.44 8.70
C ALA A 229 -12.19 -1.63 9.79
N ILE A 230 -13.10 -2.57 9.58
CA ILE A 230 -13.85 -3.17 10.68
C ILE A 230 -12.84 -3.92 11.58
N PRO A 231 -12.96 -3.84 12.92
CA PRO A 231 -12.02 -4.49 13.83
C PRO A 231 -11.74 -5.95 13.46
N GLY A 232 -10.44 -6.29 13.29
CA GLY A 232 -9.98 -7.62 12.91
C GLY A 232 -9.80 -7.85 11.39
N PHE A 233 -10.10 -6.83 10.56
CA PHE A 233 -9.91 -6.87 9.11
C PHE A 233 -8.83 -5.91 8.61
N GLU A 234 -7.97 -5.42 9.51
CA GLU A 234 -6.80 -4.64 9.14
C GLU A 234 -5.90 -5.46 8.21
N CYS A 235 -5.40 -4.86 7.13
CA CYS A 235 -4.51 -5.53 6.18
C CYS A 235 -3.18 -5.88 6.85
N ARG A 236 -2.95 -7.16 7.13
CA ARG A 236 -1.74 -7.64 7.80
C ARG A 236 -0.50 -7.38 6.97
N HIS A 237 -0.63 -7.45 5.64
CA HIS A 237 0.48 -7.18 4.73
C HIS A 237 0.91 -5.71 4.81
N ASN A 238 -0.03 -4.75 4.77
CA ASN A 238 0.28 -3.32 4.89
C ASN A 238 0.90 -3.00 6.25
N LEU A 239 0.41 -3.62 7.34
CA LEU A 239 0.98 -3.43 8.67
C LEU A 239 2.45 -3.86 8.74
N LYS A 240 2.93 -4.80 7.91
CA LYS A 240 4.35 -5.15 7.86
C LYS A 240 5.22 -3.98 7.41
N TYR A 241 4.77 -3.22 6.43
CA TYR A 241 5.48 -2.01 6.00
C TYR A 241 5.56 -0.97 7.12
N TRP A 242 4.44 -0.68 7.76
CA TRP A 242 4.37 0.32 8.85
C TRP A 242 5.11 -0.09 10.13
N THR A 243 5.43 -1.35 10.30
CA THR A 243 6.19 -1.88 11.45
C THR A 243 7.62 -2.25 11.10
N ALA A 244 8.10 -1.87 9.91
CA ALA A 244 9.41 -2.28 9.40
C ALA A 244 9.67 -3.80 9.54
N ALA A 245 8.63 -4.62 9.40
CA ALA A 245 8.76 -6.07 9.42
C ALA A 245 9.34 -6.58 8.09
N PRO A 246 10.06 -7.72 8.09
CA PRO A 246 10.66 -8.25 6.87
C PRO A 246 9.61 -8.64 5.82
N TYR A 247 9.94 -8.38 4.55
CA TYR A 247 9.17 -8.83 3.41
C TYR A 247 10.05 -9.14 2.21
N ARG A 248 9.60 -10.06 1.36
CA ARG A 248 10.24 -10.45 0.11
C ARG A 248 9.35 -10.07 -1.07
N GLY A 249 9.90 -9.28 -1.98
CA GLY A 249 9.25 -8.94 -3.24
C GLY A 249 9.73 -9.84 -4.38
N PHE A 250 8.80 -10.26 -5.23
CA PHE A 250 9.04 -11.00 -6.47
C PHE A 250 8.36 -10.30 -7.64
N GLY A 251 8.97 -10.35 -8.80
CA GLY A 251 8.50 -9.70 -10.01
C GLY A 251 9.24 -8.39 -10.31
N VAL A 252 8.97 -7.84 -11.50
CA VAL A 252 9.57 -6.58 -11.97
C VAL A 252 9.29 -5.44 -11.00
N SER A 253 10.30 -4.61 -10.69
CA SER A 253 10.20 -3.47 -9.76
C SER A 253 9.82 -3.82 -8.31
N ALA A 254 9.76 -5.10 -7.93
CA ALA A 254 9.45 -5.49 -6.57
C ALA A 254 10.60 -5.16 -5.61
N HIS A 255 10.25 -4.62 -4.45
CA HIS A 255 11.19 -4.31 -3.37
C HIS A 255 11.14 -5.40 -2.31
N SER A 256 12.26 -5.58 -1.61
CA SER A 256 12.42 -6.50 -0.48
C SER A 256 13.09 -5.77 0.68
N PHE A 257 12.76 -6.20 1.90
CA PHE A 257 13.37 -5.66 3.11
C PHE A 257 13.66 -6.77 4.11
N SER A 258 14.88 -6.77 4.66
CA SER A 258 15.32 -7.70 5.69
C SER A 258 16.04 -6.92 6.78
N GLN A 259 15.34 -6.47 7.80
CA GLN A 259 15.87 -5.78 8.99
C GLN A 259 16.78 -4.57 8.71
N THR A 260 17.95 -4.78 8.09
CA THR A 260 18.95 -3.74 7.81
C THR A 260 19.19 -3.51 6.33
N ARG A 261 18.71 -4.39 5.47
CA ARG A 261 18.99 -4.32 4.03
C ARG A 261 17.70 -4.22 3.23
N ARG A 262 17.66 -3.25 2.35
CA ARG A 262 16.65 -3.10 1.30
C ARG A 262 17.28 -3.44 -0.04
N PHE A 263 16.55 -4.13 -0.91
CA PHE A 263 16.98 -4.39 -2.27
C PHE A 263 15.76 -4.47 -3.18
N TRP A 264 15.99 -4.26 -4.47
CA TRP A 264 14.89 -4.19 -5.44
C TRP A 264 15.27 -4.75 -6.79
N ASN A 265 14.27 -5.27 -7.46
CA ASN A 265 14.37 -5.77 -8.82
C ASN A 265 14.36 -4.62 -9.83
N THR A 266 14.92 -4.87 -11.03
CA THR A 266 14.86 -3.90 -12.13
C THR A 266 13.42 -3.49 -12.45
N ALA A 267 13.22 -2.21 -12.76
CA ALA A 267 11.92 -1.69 -13.20
C ALA A 267 11.66 -1.90 -14.70
N SER A 268 12.66 -2.39 -15.44
CA SER A 268 12.55 -2.72 -16.86
C SER A 268 12.07 -4.16 -17.04
N LEU A 269 10.87 -4.33 -17.61
CA LEU A 269 10.33 -5.66 -17.91
C LEU A 269 11.21 -6.45 -18.89
N MET A 270 11.86 -5.77 -19.83
CA MET A 270 12.79 -6.39 -20.79
C MET A 270 14.00 -6.94 -20.05
N GLU A 271 14.67 -6.10 -19.25
CA GLU A 271 15.84 -6.48 -18.47
C GLU A 271 15.52 -7.60 -17.46
N TYR A 272 14.35 -7.51 -16.78
CA TYR A 272 13.86 -8.56 -15.89
C TYR A 272 13.80 -9.92 -16.60
N ASN A 273 13.20 -9.93 -17.80
CA ASN A 273 13.11 -11.16 -18.60
C ASN A 273 14.49 -11.70 -19.02
N GLU A 274 15.39 -10.84 -19.51
CA GLU A 274 16.74 -11.21 -19.97
C GLU A 274 17.60 -11.78 -18.84
N MET A 275 17.51 -11.17 -17.64
CA MET A 275 18.26 -11.66 -16.46
C MET A 275 17.80 -13.06 -16.06
N LEU A 276 16.50 -13.29 -15.99
CA LEU A 276 15.95 -14.61 -15.62
C LEU A 276 16.14 -15.67 -16.70
N ASP A 277 16.08 -15.30 -17.98
CA ASP A 277 16.44 -16.20 -19.09
C ASP A 277 17.94 -16.59 -19.06
N SER A 278 18.77 -15.74 -18.42
CA SER A 278 20.21 -15.99 -18.19
C SER A 278 20.50 -16.61 -16.80
N GLU A 279 19.47 -17.10 -16.09
CA GLU A 279 19.58 -17.70 -14.76
C GLU A 279 20.17 -16.76 -13.69
N LYS A 280 19.90 -15.47 -13.78
CA LYS A 280 20.32 -14.45 -12.81
C LYS A 280 19.12 -13.85 -12.11
N LEU A 281 19.26 -13.60 -10.80
CA LEU A 281 18.27 -12.82 -10.04
C LEU A 281 18.18 -11.41 -10.61
N PRO A 282 16.97 -10.85 -10.76
CA PRO A 282 16.73 -9.55 -11.42
C PRO A 282 16.99 -8.34 -10.50
N VAL A 283 17.85 -8.50 -9.49
CA VAL A 283 18.19 -7.45 -8.53
C VAL A 283 19.03 -6.38 -9.22
N SER A 284 18.57 -5.13 -9.21
CA SER A 284 19.22 -3.97 -9.83
C SER A 284 19.82 -2.98 -8.84
N GLY A 285 19.48 -3.11 -7.56
CA GLY A 285 20.07 -2.29 -6.52
C GLY A 285 19.77 -2.80 -5.13
N ASP A 286 20.57 -2.35 -4.18
CA ASP A 286 20.40 -2.61 -2.77
C ASP A 286 20.96 -1.46 -1.92
N GLU A 287 20.53 -1.40 -0.68
CA GLU A 287 20.91 -0.41 0.29
C GLU A 287 21.00 -1.03 1.67
N GLU A 288 22.14 -0.86 2.34
CA GLU A 288 22.28 -1.19 3.75
C GLU A 288 21.88 0.03 4.58
N LEU A 289 20.88 -0.14 5.45
CA LEU A 289 20.35 0.97 6.25
C LEU A 289 21.27 1.29 7.42
N THR A 290 21.73 2.53 7.49
CA THR A 290 22.45 3.03 8.64
C THR A 290 21.52 3.13 9.87
N ARG A 291 22.11 3.35 11.03
CA ARG A 291 21.35 3.57 12.26
C ARG A 291 20.44 4.80 12.17
N GLU A 292 20.94 5.88 11.57
CA GLU A 292 20.23 7.13 11.35
C GLU A 292 19.03 6.92 10.41
N MET A 293 19.23 6.23 9.28
CA MET A 293 18.14 5.87 8.36
C MET A 293 17.06 5.03 9.04
N ARG A 294 17.46 4.07 9.87
CA ARG A 294 16.52 3.25 10.64
C ARG A 294 15.74 4.05 11.67
N LEU A 295 16.38 5.04 12.31
CA LEU A 295 15.70 5.96 13.21
C LEU A 295 14.66 6.82 12.47
N GLU A 296 15.07 7.41 11.35
CA GLU A 296 14.19 8.19 10.49
C GLU A 296 12.98 7.36 10.03
N GLU A 297 13.21 6.15 9.55
CA GLU A 297 12.13 5.24 9.13
C GLU A 297 11.21 4.85 10.30
N ALA A 298 11.74 4.63 11.49
CA ALA A 298 10.92 4.29 12.65
C ALA A 298 9.91 5.41 12.98
N PHE A 299 10.31 6.67 12.84
CA PHE A 299 9.41 7.82 12.99
C PHE A 299 8.44 7.94 11.81
N LEU A 300 8.97 7.92 10.57
CA LEU A 300 8.15 8.03 9.35
C LEU A 300 7.06 6.97 9.27
N LEU A 301 7.40 5.73 9.55
CA LEU A 301 6.45 4.60 9.48
C LEU A 301 5.56 4.53 10.72
N GLY A 302 6.16 4.73 11.89
CA GLY A 302 5.46 4.63 13.17
C GLY A 302 4.37 5.68 13.35
N LEU A 303 4.63 6.93 12.96
CA LEU A 303 3.65 8.03 13.01
C LEU A 303 2.53 7.91 11.96
N ARG A 304 2.69 7.07 10.94
CA ARG A 304 1.59 6.75 10.01
C ARG A 304 0.58 5.73 10.56
N ARG A 305 0.80 5.22 11.77
CA ARG A 305 -0.13 4.34 12.48
C ARG A 305 -0.90 5.13 13.53
N THR A 306 -2.21 4.94 13.63
CA THR A 306 -3.02 5.67 14.63
C THR A 306 -2.67 5.30 16.08
N CYS A 307 -2.18 4.08 16.31
CA CYS A 307 -1.63 3.69 17.61
C CYS A 307 -0.24 4.28 17.88
N GLY A 308 0.40 4.89 16.87
CA GLY A 308 1.78 5.37 16.98
C GLY A 308 2.80 4.26 17.16
N PHE A 309 3.93 4.58 17.78
CA PHE A 309 5.01 3.64 18.06
C PHE A 309 5.62 3.85 19.45
N ASP A 310 6.25 2.80 19.96
CA ASP A 310 6.95 2.79 21.25
C ASP A 310 8.35 3.41 21.05
N VAL A 311 8.55 4.63 21.53
CA VAL A 311 9.83 5.35 21.39
C VAL A 311 10.97 4.65 22.11
N TRP A 312 10.70 4.01 23.26
CA TRP A 312 11.73 3.31 24.05
C TRP A 312 12.15 2.00 23.38
N HIS A 313 11.25 1.33 22.70
CA HIS A 313 11.59 0.16 21.89
C HIS A 313 12.55 0.54 20.75
N VAL A 314 12.29 1.64 20.04
CA VAL A 314 13.18 2.17 19.00
C VAL A 314 14.54 2.56 19.59
N ALA A 315 14.54 3.26 20.73
CA ALA A 315 15.79 3.63 21.43
C ALA A 315 16.62 2.41 21.81
N GLN A 316 15.98 1.37 22.33
CA GLN A 316 16.63 0.12 22.72
C GLN A 316 17.18 -0.65 21.51
N GLU A 317 16.38 -0.79 20.45
CA GLU A 317 16.76 -1.52 19.24
C GLU A 317 17.94 -0.88 18.51
N LEU A 318 17.97 0.46 18.49
CA LEU A 318 19.01 1.23 17.82
C LEU A 318 20.18 1.63 18.76
N ASP A 319 20.18 1.19 20.02
CA ASP A 319 21.15 1.65 21.04
C ASP A 319 21.27 3.18 21.06
N PHE A 320 20.16 3.87 21.21
CA PHE A 320 20.02 5.32 21.07
C PHE A 320 19.43 5.93 22.34
N ARG A 321 19.75 7.20 22.62
CA ARG A 321 19.17 7.97 23.73
C ARG A 321 18.62 9.29 23.21
N TYR A 322 17.36 9.55 23.51
CA TYR A 322 16.76 10.84 23.22
C TYR A 322 17.41 11.94 24.05
N PRO A 323 17.89 13.04 23.44
CA PRO A 323 18.39 14.20 24.18
C PRO A 323 17.25 14.95 24.89
N SER A 324 17.58 15.78 25.89
CA SER A 324 16.60 16.60 26.64
C SER A 324 15.77 17.49 25.69
N GLU A 325 16.43 18.09 24.74
CA GLU A 325 15.86 19.01 23.75
C GLU A 325 14.77 18.34 22.90
N TRP A 326 14.87 17.04 22.69
CA TRP A 326 13.83 16.29 22.01
C TRP A 326 12.53 16.23 22.82
N PHE A 327 12.63 16.06 24.14
CA PHE A 327 11.45 16.08 25.01
C PHE A 327 10.81 17.46 25.09
N ASP A 328 11.61 18.53 25.06
CA ASP A 328 11.10 19.90 24.97
C ASP A 328 10.29 20.07 23.67
N ARG A 329 10.80 19.57 22.55
CA ARG A 329 10.11 19.60 21.26
C ARG A 329 8.82 18.77 21.26
N VAL A 330 8.83 17.59 21.88
CA VAL A 330 7.63 16.78 22.08
C VAL A 330 6.56 17.55 22.85
N CYS A 331 6.92 18.23 23.93
CA CYS A 331 5.99 19.08 24.70
C CYS A 331 5.41 20.21 23.84
N GLU A 332 6.22 20.91 23.06
CA GLU A 332 5.75 21.98 22.17
C GLU A 332 4.72 21.46 21.15
N LEU A 333 5.02 20.36 20.46
CA LEU A 333 4.11 19.75 19.47
C LEU A 333 2.82 19.18 20.11
N GLU A 334 2.89 18.76 21.37
CA GLU A 334 1.74 18.30 22.15
C GLU A 334 0.85 19.50 22.55
N ASP A 335 1.46 20.61 22.99
CA ASP A 335 0.77 21.87 23.31
C ASP A 335 0.09 22.47 22.06
N ASP A 336 0.72 22.37 20.89
CA ASP A 336 0.15 22.74 19.59
C ASP A 336 -0.98 21.79 19.12
N GLY A 337 -1.15 20.65 19.79
CA GLY A 337 -2.20 19.69 19.52
C GLY A 337 -1.94 18.76 18.33
N TRP A 338 -0.68 18.66 17.84
CA TRP A 338 -0.33 17.84 16.69
C TRP A 338 -0.06 16.38 17.05
N ILE A 339 0.46 16.12 18.27
CA ILE A 339 0.82 14.79 18.76
C ILE A 339 0.19 14.50 20.10
N GLN A 340 0.29 13.24 20.53
CA GLN A 340 0.06 12.78 21.88
C GLN A 340 1.22 11.87 22.27
N PHE A 341 1.78 12.10 23.47
CA PHE A 341 2.81 11.27 24.06
C PHE A 341 2.42 10.84 25.47
N ASP A 342 2.17 9.56 25.67
CA ASP A 342 1.74 9.01 26.96
C ASP A 342 2.92 8.57 27.86
N GLY A 343 4.15 9.01 27.52
CA GLY A 343 5.39 8.59 28.18
C GLY A 343 6.02 7.34 27.56
N LYS A 344 5.33 6.69 26.64
CA LYS A 344 5.81 5.49 25.95
C LYS A 344 5.49 5.51 24.45
N PHE A 345 4.22 5.70 24.10
CA PHE A 345 3.75 5.74 22.71
C PHE A 345 3.62 7.17 22.23
N LEU A 346 4.25 7.45 21.09
CA LEU A 346 4.15 8.70 20.37
C LEU A 346 3.23 8.48 19.17
N ARG A 347 2.19 9.33 19.03
CA ARG A 347 1.21 9.23 17.95
C ARG A 347 0.74 10.61 17.50
N LEU A 348 0.29 10.71 16.25
CA LEU A 348 -0.36 11.91 15.73
C LEU A 348 -1.80 12.02 16.25
N THR A 349 -2.24 13.24 16.49
CA THR A 349 -3.67 13.56 16.66
C THR A 349 -4.39 13.59 15.31
N PRO A 350 -5.72 13.65 15.26
CA PRO A 350 -6.44 13.89 14.00
C PRO A 350 -6.00 15.17 13.26
N ALA A 351 -5.63 16.21 13.97
CA ALA A 351 -5.08 17.44 13.38
C ALA A 351 -3.65 17.22 12.85
N GLY A 352 -2.82 16.51 13.61
CA GLY A 352 -1.45 16.16 13.22
C GLY A 352 -1.38 15.26 11.99
N TRP A 353 -2.41 14.47 11.70
CA TRP A 353 -2.44 13.62 10.49
C TRP A 353 -2.34 14.43 9.19
N LEU A 354 -2.92 15.62 9.16
CA LEU A 354 -2.84 16.50 8.00
C LEU A 354 -1.44 17.10 7.82
N LEU A 355 -0.62 17.09 8.87
CA LEU A 355 0.73 17.65 8.93
C LEU A 355 1.79 16.57 9.20
N ALA A 356 1.47 15.29 8.92
CA ALA A 356 2.30 14.15 9.34
C ALA A 356 3.77 14.27 8.93
N ASN A 357 4.06 14.74 7.72
CA ASN A 357 5.44 14.90 7.26
C ASN A 357 6.16 16.01 8.02
N SER A 358 5.54 17.19 8.16
CA SER A 358 6.13 18.34 8.88
C SER A 358 6.37 18.01 10.36
N VAL A 359 5.39 17.38 11.02
CA VAL A 359 5.53 16.95 12.42
C VAL A 359 6.65 15.92 12.56
N THR A 360 6.76 14.97 11.64
CA THR A 360 7.83 13.97 11.64
C THR A 360 9.21 14.64 11.47
N GLU A 361 9.32 15.59 10.53
CA GLU A 361 10.54 16.35 10.31
C GLU A 361 10.94 17.13 11.55
N GLU A 362 10.02 17.81 12.22
CA GLU A 362 10.28 18.56 13.44
C GLU A 362 10.68 17.68 14.64
N LEU A 363 10.23 16.45 14.70
CA LEU A 363 10.65 15.47 15.70
C LEU A 363 12.05 14.91 15.43
N LEU A 364 12.50 14.90 14.18
CA LEU A 364 13.80 14.36 13.77
C LEU A 364 14.87 15.45 13.68
N TRP A 365 14.53 16.66 13.18
CA TRP A 365 15.47 17.76 12.95
C TRP A 365 15.16 18.97 13.83
N PRO A 366 16.18 19.68 14.37
CA PRO A 366 17.61 19.35 14.30
C PRO A 366 18.09 18.41 15.41
N THR A 367 17.19 17.94 16.27
CA THR A 367 17.55 17.32 17.55
C THR A 367 18.12 15.91 17.46
N LEU A 368 17.66 15.09 16.51
CA LEU A 368 18.08 13.70 16.40
C LEU A 368 19.09 13.43 15.26
N LEU A 369 19.04 14.21 14.18
CA LEU A 369 19.81 13.97 12.96
C LEU A 369 20.84 15.06 12.62
N SER A 370 20.98 16.11 13.42
CA SER A 370 21.84 17.26 13.12
C SER A 370 23.34 17.09 13.42
N THR A 371 23.81 15.91 13.78
CA THR A 371 25.18 15.74 14.31
C THR A 371 26.14 14.96 13.43
N SER A 372 25.92 14.87 12.12
CA SER A 372 26.89 14.20 11.23
C SER A 372 27.93 15.12 10.59
N GLU A 373 28.04 16.40 11.00
CA GLU A 373 29.14 17.28 10.60
C GLU A 373 29.94 17.74 11.82
N ALA A 374 30.63 16.87 12.49
CA ALA A 374 31.80 17.23 13.32
C ALA A 374 32.54 15.98 13.79
N THR A 375 33.35 15.39 12.92
CA THR A 375 34.62 14.81 13.43
C THR A 375 35.68 14.98 12.35
N PRO A 376 36.82 15.61 12.69
CA PRO A 376 37.89 15.92 11.76
C PRO A 376 38.67 14.71 11.30
#